data_661863de582727a7b24886c7992e0362
#
_entry.id   661863de582727a7b24886c7992e0362
#
_cell.length_a   1.000
_cell.length_b   1.000
_cell.length_c   1.000
_cell.angle_alpha   90.00
_cell.angle_beta   90.00
_cell.angle_gamma   90.00
#
_symmetry.space_group_name_H-M   'P 1'
#
loop_
_entity.id
_entity.type
_entity.pdbx_description
1 polymer ?
#
loop_
_entity_poly.entity_id
_entity_poly.type
_entity_poly.pdbx_seq_one_letter_code
_entity_poly.pdbx_strand_id
1 'polypeptide(L)'
;MQLILGSGSPRRQDILKQVNLDFIVRTPNVDESQIKTTKPIEKVSALCKLKAASILFESDDDVIVTADTVVSFNNMIFEKPKTKQEAYTMMRALSGQTHDVHTGVLVRSKQKQELFVETTKVMFYPLTDEDIHNYIDTDEPYDKAGAYGIQGLAAPFIKKIDGDYYNVVGLPIGRLMQVLKQF
;
A
#
# COMPACT_ATOMS: atom_id res chain seq x y z
N MET A 1 12.48 -1.61 -22.66
CA MET A 1 11.38 -1.47 -21.67
C MET A 1 11.66 -0.25 -20.81
N GLN A 2 10.75 0.72 -20.79
CA GLN A 2 10.78 1.84 -19.85
C GLN A 2 9.75 1.59 -18.74
N LEU A 3 10.22 1.39 -17.50
CA LEU A 3 9.34 1.19 -16.36
C LEU A 3 8.81 2.53 -15.86
N ILE A 4 7.50 2.63 -15.68
CA ILE A 4 6.81 3.82 -15.17
C ILE A 4 6.10 3.46 -13.87
N LEU A 5 6.55 4.05 -12.76
CA LEU A 5 5.87 3.93 -11.48
C LEU A 5 4.74 4.96 -11.40
N GLY A 6 3.50 4.50 -11.48
CA GLY A 6 2.30 5.29 -11.29
C GLY A 6 1.96 5.46 -9.80
N SER A 7 2.84 6.12 -9.06
CA SER A 7 2.65 6.34 -7.63
C SER A 7 3.56 7.45 -7.11
N GLY A 8 2.99 8.38 -6.33
CA GLY A 8 3.76 9.38 -5.60
C GLY A 8 4.38 8.88 -4.28
N SER A 9 4.16 7.62 -3.90
CA SER A 9 4.65 7.07 -2.63
C SER A 9 6.18 6.95 -2.60
N PRO A 10 6.89 7.64 -1.68
CA PRO A 10 8.34 7.51 -1.54
C PRO A 10 8.76 6.07 -1.20
N ARG A 11 8.00 5.38 -0.36
CA ARG A 11 8.27 3.99 0.05
C ARG A 11 8.31 3.02 -1.14
N ARG A 12 7.41 3.18 -2.10
CA ARG A 12 7.40 2.36 -3.34
C ARG A 12 8.59 2.65 -4.23
N GLN A 13 8.97 3.92 -4.34
CA GLN A 13 10.18 4.33 -5.06
C GLN A 13 11.43 3.71 -4.43
N ASP A 14 11.53 3.74 -3.09
CA ASP A 14 12.67 3.20 -2.37
C ASP A 14 12.78 1.67 -2.53
N ILE A 15 11.65 0.95 -2.55
CA ILE A 15 11.64 -0.49 -2.84
C ILE A 15 12.19 -0.79 -4.24
N LEU A 16 11.77 -0.04 -5.28
CA LEU A 16 12.28 -0.23 -6.64
C LEU A 16 13.78 0.09 -6.75
N LYS A 17 14.24 1.17 -6.11
CA LYS A 17 15.67 1.52 -6.03
C LYS A 17 16.48 0.45 -5.33
N GLN A 18 15.96 -0.13 -4.24
CA GLN A 18 16.63 -1.19 -3.48
C GLN A 18 16.98 -2.41 -4.33
N VAL A 19 16.20 -2.70 -5.35
CA VAL A 19 16.44 -3.81 -6.29
C VAL A 19 17.09 -3.35 -7.61
N ASN A 20 17.62 -2.12 -7.65
CA ASN A 20 18.31 -1.52 -8.81
C ASN A 20 17.46 -1.51 -10.09
N LEU A 21 16.16 -1.28 -9.97
CA LEU A 21 15.30 -1.04 -11.12
C LEU A 21 15.36 0.43 -11.53
N ASP A 22 15.62 0.66 -12.81
CA ASP A 22 15.47 1.99 -13.41
C ASP A 22 13.99 2.25 -13.72
N PHE A 23 13.47 3.38 -13.26
CA PHE A 23 12.08 3.77 -13.48
C PHE A 23 11.92 5.28 -13.50
N ILE A 24 10.84 5.73 -14.13
CA ILE A 24 10.36 7.11 -14.03
C ILE A 24 9.07 7.16 -13.19
N VAL A 25 8.83 8.28 -12.50
CA VAL A 25 7.63 8.47 -11.68
C VAL A 25 6.63 9.32 -12.46
N ARG A 26 5.39 8.84 -12.57
CA ARG A 26 4.24 9.62 -13.04
C ARG A 26 3.12 9.50 -12.02
N THR A 27 2.91 10.54 -11.23
CA THR A 27 1.88 10.54 -10.20
C THR A 27 0.49 10.57 -10.83
N PRO A 28 -0.38 9.58 -10.55
CA PRO A 28 -1.76 9.59 -11.03
C PRO A 28 -2.53 10.79 -10.49
N ASN A 29 -3.30 11.43 -11.33
CA ASN A 29 -4.23 12.48 -10.93
C ASN A 29 -5.66 11.95 -11.09
N VAL A 30 -6.20 11.32 -10.05
CA VAL A 30 -7.50 10.66 -10.05
C VAL A 30 -8.26 10.95 -8.76
N ASP A 31 -9.58 10.99 -8.86
CA ASP A 31 -10.45 11.02 -7.68
C ASP A 31 -10.70 9.60 -7.18
N GLU A 32 -9.98 9.21 -6.14
CA GLU A 32 -10.09 7.89 -5.52
C GLU A 32 -11.43 7.69 -4.79
N SER A 33 -12.13 8.77 -4.43
CA SER A 33 -13.41 8.73 -3.70
C SER A 33 -14.54 8.09 -4.48
N GLN A 34 -14.42 8.00 -5.80
CA GLN A 34 -15.39 7.29 -6.65
C GLN A 34 -15.40 5.76 -6.43
N ILE A 35 -14.34 5.19 -5.84
CA ILE A 35 -14.27 3.76 -5.52
C ILE A 35 -14.89 3.53 -4.14
N LYS A 36 -16.14 3.11 -4.11
CA LYS A 36 -16.96 3.00 -2.89
C LYS A 36 -17.10 1.60 -2.33
N THR A 37 -16.48 0.59 -2.93
CA THR A 37 -16.54 -0.78 -2.38
C THR A 37 -15.94 -0.84 -0.98
N THR A 38 -16.56 -1.64 -0.11
CA THR A 38 -16.09 -1.91 1.25
C THR A 38 -15.26 -3.18 1.34
N LYS A 39 -15.09 -3.90 0.22
CA LYS A 39 -14.29 -5.12 0.15
C LYS A 39 -12.83 -4.75 -0.14
N PRO A 40 -11.87 -5.12 0.72
CA PRO A 40 -10.48 -4.66 0.61
C PRO A 40 -9.82 -5.03 -0.73
N ILE A 41 -9.95 -6.28 -1.17
CA ILE A 41 -9.35 -6.77 -2.42
C ILE A 41 -9.95 -6.09 -3.64
N GLU A 42 -11.28 -5.91 -3.67
CA GLU A 42 -11.95 -5.18 -4.74
C GLU A 42 -11.50 -3.72 -4.77
N LYS A 43 -11.33 -3.10 -3.61
CA LYS A 43 -10.91 -1.69 -3.49
C LYS A 43 -9.52 -1.46 -4.06
N VAL A 44 -8.51 -2.20 -3.61
CA VAL A 44 -7.14 -2.03 -4.12
C VAL A 44 -7.05 -2.35 -5.61
N SER A 45 -7.81 -3.34 -6.08
CA SER A 45 -7.87 -3.70 -7.50
C SER A 45 -8.46 -2.57 -8.36
N ALA A 46 -9.57 -1.98 -7.91
CA ALA A 46 -10.21 -0.87 -8.60
C ALA A 46 -9.34 0.39 -8.61
N LEU A 47 -8.69 0.71 -7.48
CA LEU A 47 -7.79 1.86 -7.37
C LEU A 47 -6.56 1.71 -8.27
N CYS A 48 -5.96 0.51 -8.36
CA CYS A 48 -4.86 0.27 -9.29
C CYS A 48 -5.26 0.50 -10.74
N LYS A 49 -6.44 -0.01 -11.15
CA LYS A 49 -6.98 0.19 -12.50
C LYS A 49 -7.24 1.67 -12.79
N LEU A 50 -7.86 2.37 -11.86
CA LEU A 50 -8.15 3.79 -11.97
C LEU A 50 -6.86 4.61 -12.15
N LYS A 51 -5.86 4.34 -11.33
CA LYS A 51 -4.53 4.99 -11.41
C LYS A 51 -3.85 4.69 -12.73
N ALA A 52 -3.83 3.44 -13.16
CA ALA A 52 -3.18 3.05 -14.42
C ALA A 52 -3.86 3.67 -15.64
N ALA A 53 -5.19 3.81 -15.64
CA ALA A 53 -5.94 4.42 -16.72
C ALA A 53 -5.63 5.92 -16.91
N SER A 54 -5.18 6.61 -15.87
CA SER A 54 -4.83 8.04 -15.92
C SER A 54 -3.43 8.32 -16.46
N ILE A 55 -2.61 7.27 -16.66
CA ILE A 55 -1.23 7.42 -17.15
C ILE A 55 -1.19 7.02 -18.62
N LEU A 56 -0.74 7.94 -19.46
CA LEU A 56 -0.60 7.71 -20.89
C LEU A 56 0.70 7.00 -21.22
N PHE A 57 0.66 6.11 -22.22
CA PHE A 57 1.85 5.57 -22.86
C PHE A 57 2.47 6.62 -23.80
N GLU A 58 3.76 6.86 -23.68
CA GLU A 58 4.52 7.71 -24.58
C GLU A 58 5.28 6.89 -25.63
N SER A 59 5.59 5.63 -25.30
CA SER A 59 6.30 4.69 -26.15
C SER A 59 5.60 3.32 -26.17
N ASP A 60 5.92 2.51 -27.17
CA ASP A 60 5.47 1.11 -27.22
C ASP A 60 6.20 0.22 -26.19
N ASP A 61 7.36 0.67 -25.74
CA ASP A 61 8.18 0.00 -24.74
C ASP A 61 7.81 0.33 -23.28
N ASP A 62 6.82 1.21 -23.06
CA ASP A 62 6.39 1.62 -21.74
C ASP A 62 5.69 0.48 -21.01
N VAL A 63 6.08 0.26 -19.75
CA VAL A 63 5.41 -0.63 -18.80
C VAL A 63 5.04 0.17 -17.57
N ILE A 64 3.74 0.34 -17.34
CA ILE A 64 3.17 1.11 -16.22
C ILE A 64 2.90 0.15 -15.06
N VAL A 65 3.40 0.51 -13.87
CA VAL A 65 3.12 -0.18 -12.61
C VAL A 65 2.38 0.77 -11.69
N THR A 66 1.17 0.40 -11.27
CA THR A 66 0.43 1.12 -10.23
C THR A 66 0.16 0.20 -9.05
N ALA A 67 0.09 0.76 -7.86
CA ALA A 67 -0.21 0.02 -6.66
C ALA A 67 -1.08 0.82 -5.69
N ASP A 68 -1.88 0.10 -4.90
CA ASP A 68 -2.64 0.66 -3.80
C ASP A 68 -2.64 -0.29 -2.61
N THR A 69 -2.67 0.26 -1.39
CA THR A 69 -2.58 -0.52 -0.15
C THR A 69 -3.67 -0.11 0.81
N VAL A 70 -4.38 -1.09 1.36
CA VAL A 70 -5.35 -0.89 2.44
C VAL A 70 -5.08 -1.84 3.60
N VAL A 71 -5.45 -1.40 4.79
CA VAL A 71 -5.50 -2.23 6.00
C VAL A 71 -6.95 -2.62 6.23
N SER A 72 -7.20 -3.88 6.60
CA SER A 72 -8.53 -4.32 6.99
C SER A 72 -8.52 -5.09 8.32
N PHE A 73 -9.53 -4.84 9.13
CA PHE A 73 -9.75 -5.53 10.39
C PHE A 73 -11.25 -5.69 10.63
N ASN A 74 -11.70 -6.89 11.01
CA ASN A 74 -13.11 -7.20 11.26
C ASN A 74 -14.03 -6.78 10.10
N ASN A 75 -13.65 -7.07 8.86
CA ASN A 75 -14.36 -6.71 7.63
C ASN A 75 -14.50 -5.19 7.39
N MET A 76 -13.76 -4.36 8.11
CA MET A 76 -13.70 -2.92 7.89
C MET A 76 -12.37 -2.53 7.27
N ILE A 77 -12.40 -1.59 6.33
CA ILE A 77 -11.20 -0.98 5.75
C ILE A 77 -10.79 0.19 6.65
N PHE A 78 -9.53 0.18 7.08
CA PHE A 78 -8.90 1.28 7.79
C PHE A 78 -8.12 2.12 6.80
N GLU A 79 -8.68 3.28 6.44
CA GLU A 79 -8.05 4.25 5.56
C GLU A 79 -7.04 5.13 6.33
N LYS A 80 -6.55 6.19 5.70
CA LYS A 80 -5.70 7.17 6.37
C LYS A 80 -6.53 7.97 7.36
N PRO A 81 -6.11 8.07 8.63
CA PRO A 81 -6.85 8.87 9.61
C PRO A 81 -6.74 10.37 9.26
N LYS A 82 -7.83 11.10 9.46
CA LYS A 82 -7.90 12.54 9.22
C LYS A 82 -7.72 13.35 10.50
N THR A 83 -7.90 12.70 11.64
CA THR A 83 -7.84 13.33 12.96
C THR A 83 -7.09 12.45 13.95
N LYS A 84 -6.60 13.05 15.05
CA LYS A 84 -5.99 12.30 16.16
C LYS A 84 -6.96 11.27 16.75
N GLN A 85 -8.25 11.61 16.83
CA GLN A 85 -9.26 10.69 17.35
C GLN A 85 -9.45 9.47 16.46
N GLU A 86 -9.44 9.65 15.12
CA GLU A 86 -9.49 8.53 14.18
C GLU A 86 -8.23 7.66 14.30
N ALA A 87 -7.04 8.27 14.36
CA ALA A 87 -5.79 7.55 14.53
C ALA A 87 -5.78 6.74 15.84
N TYR A 88 -6.21 7.34 16.95
CA TYR A 88 -6.34 6.65 18.24
C TYR A 88 -7.29 5.44 18.14
N THR A 89 -8.47 5.65 17.54
CA THR A 89 -9.47 4.59 17.39
C THR A 89 -8.93 3.41 16.57
N MET A 90 -8.22 3.70 15.46
CA MET A 90 -7.58 2.68 14.64
C MET A 90 -6.51 1.91 15.43
N MET A 91 -5.58 2.60 16.07
CA MET A 91 -4.49 1.98 16.82
C MET A 91 -5.03 1.16 17.99
N ARG A 92 -6.05 1.64 18.68
CA ARG A 92 -6.71 0.92 19.79
C ARG A 92 -7.39 -0.35 19.28
N ALA A 93 -8.05 -0.32 18.13
CA ALA A 93 -8.67 -1.48 17.52
C ALA A 93 -7.65 -2.54 17.09
N LEU A 94 -6.47 -2.14 16.63
CA LEU A 94 -5.40 -3.05 16.19
C LEU A 94 -4.54 -3.57 17.33
N SER A 95 -4.56 -2.93 18.51
CA SER A 95 -3.77 -3.30 19.68
C SER A 95 -4.04 -4.75 20.11
N GLY A 96 -2.99 -5.57 20.17
CA GLY A 96 -3.08 -6.99 20.54
C GLY A 96 -3.80 -7.87 19.53
N GLN A 97 -4.13 -7.36 18.34
CA GLN A 97 -4.91 -8.06 17.32
C GLN A 97 -4.07 -8.42 16.11
N THR A 98 -4.62 -9.31 15.28
CA THR A 98 -4.11 -9.61 13.94
C THR A 98 -5.03 -8.99 12.91
N HIS A 99 -4.47 -8.27 11.96
CA HIS A 99 -5.18 -7.62 10.85
C HIS A 99 -4.52 -7.93 9.52
N ASP A 100 -5.20 -7.64 8.43
CA ASP A 100 -4.71 -7.89 7.08
C ASP A 100 -4.27 -6.59 6.40
N VAL A 101 -3.16 -6.66 5.68
CA VAL A 101 -2.67 -5.62 4.77
C VAL A 101 -2.75 -6.16 3.35
N HIS A 102 -3.51 -5.48 2.49
CA HIS A 102 -3.69 -5.85 1.10
C HIS A 102 -3.05 -4.81 0.21
N THR A 103 -2.15 -5.23 -0.69
CA THR A 103 -1.64 -4.38 -1.76
C THR A 103 -2.03 -4.96 -3.10
N GLY A 104 -2.81 -4.19 -3.86
CA GLY A 104 -3.04 -4.44 -5.27
C GLY A 104 -1.90 -3.86 -6.10
N VAL A 105 -1.53 -4.56 -7.17
CA VAL A 105 -0.56 -4.11 -8.16
C VAL A 105 -1.09 -4.41 -9.55
N LEU A 106 -1.12 -3.40 -10.40
CA LEU A 106 -1.39 -3.58 -11.83
C LEU A 106 -0.13 -3.26 -12.63
N VAL A 107 0.29 -4.20 -13.46
CA VAL A 107 1.33 -4.04 -14.48
C VAL A 107 0.64 -3.97 -15.83
N ARG A 108 0.95 -2.96 -16.64
CA ARG A 108 0.27 -2.71 -17.91
C ARG A 108 1.25 -2.23 -18.99
N SER A 109 1.21 -2.87 -20.15
CA SER A 109 1.77 -2.38 -21.41
C SER A 109 0.64 -2.04 -22.39
N LYS A 110 0.97 -1.64 -23.62
CA LYS A 110 -0.05 -1.47 -24.67
C LYS A 110 -0.72 -2.78 -25.09
N GLN A 111 -0.01 -3.91 -24.96
CA GLN A 111 -0.46 -5.23 -25.45
C GLN A 111 -1.17 -6.05 -24.39
N LYS A 112 -0.79 -5.89 -23.11
CA LYS A 112 -1.35 -6.70 -22.03
C LYS A 112 -1.35 -5.98 -20.69
N GLN A 113 -2.10 -6.55 -19.77
CA GLN A 113 -2.08 -6.15 -18.36
C GLN A 113 -2.21 -7.35 -17.44
N GLU A 114 -1.61 -7.25 -16.28
CA GLU A 114 -1.74 -8.21 -15.20
C GLU A 114 -2.02 -7.51 -13.88
N LEU A 115 -3.08 -7.92 -13.20
CA LEU A 115 -3.47 -7.43 -11.87
C LEU A 115 -3.33 -8.56 -10.87
N PHE A 116 -2.67 -8.29 -9.77
CA PHE A 116 -2.64 -9.20 -8.64
C PHE A 116 -2.81 -8.46 -7.31
N VAL A 117 -3.21 -9.18 -6.29
CA VAL A 117 -3.29 -8.68 -4.93
C VAL A 117 -2.48 -9.60 -4.02
N GLU A 118 -1.68 -9.00 -3.15
CA GLU A 118 -0.97 -9.68 -2.09
C GLU A 118 -1.59 -9.34 -0.74
N THR A 119 -1.67 -10.33 0.15
CA THR A 119 -2.23 -10.15 1.49
C THR A 119 -1.24 -10.66 2.53
N THR A 120 -0.97 -9.86 3.54
CA THR A 120 -0.08 -10.18 4.66
C THR A 120 -0.80 -9.93 5.98
N LYS A 121 -0.73 -10.89 6.89
CA LYS A 121 -1.24 -10.72 8.26
C LYS A 121 -0.19 -10.03 9.13
N VAL A 122 -0.62 -9.03 9.87
CA VAL A 122 0.20 -8.30 10.83
C VAL A 122 -0.41 -8.43 12.22
N MET A 123 0.39 -8.88 13.19
CA MET A 123 -0.01 -9.01 14.58
C MET A 123 0.67 -7.92 15.41
N PHE A 124 -0.10 -7.18 16.19
CA PHE A 124 0.40 -6.20 17.14
C PHE A 124 0.56 -6.78 18.54
N TYR A 125 1.55 -6.27 19.27
CA TYR A 125 1.55 -6.37 20.71
C TYR A 125 0.35 -5.61 21.32
N PRO A 126 -0.12 -5.96 22.54
CA PRO A 126 -1.00 -5.09 23.29
C PRO A 126 -0.32 -3.74 23.52
N LEU A 127 -1.00 -2.64 23.15
CA LEU A 127 -0.50 -1.28 23.31
C LEU A 127 -1.17 -0.61 24.49
N THR A 128 -0.41 0.13 25.29
CA THR A 128 -0.95 1.02 26.31
C THR A 128 -1.53 2.29 25.68
N ASP A 129 -2.33 3.03 26.45
CA ASP A 129 -2.80 4.34 25.98
C ASP A 129 -1.64 5.32 25.78
N GLU A 130 -0.61 5.21 26.62
CA GLU A 130 0.60 6.03 26.50
C GLU A 130 1.33 5.73 25.18
N ASP A 131 1.51 4.46 24.81
CA ASP A 131 2.13 4.08 23.53
C ASP A 131 1.38 4.71 22.35
N ILE A 132 0.05 4.62 22.37
CA ILE A 132 -0.79 5.16 21.30
C ILE A 132 -0.71 6.67 21.26
N HIS A 133 -0.85 7.36 22.41
CA HIS A 133 -0.79 8.83 22.46
C HIS A 133 0.56 9.35 21.99
N ASN A 134 1.67 8.78 22.45
CA ASN A 134 3.01 9.17 22.02
C ASN A 134 3.18 9.01 20.50
N TYR A 135 2.59 7.98 19.91
CA TYR A 135 2.69 7.72 18.48
C TYR A 135 1.82 8.66 17.64
N ILE A 136 0.55 8.86 18.01
CA ILE A 136 -0.38 9.70 17.24
C ILE A 136 -0.08 11.20 17.38
N ASP A 137 0.79 11.60 18.32
CA ASP A 137 1.29 12.98 18.44
C ASP A 137 2.40 13.29 17.45
N THR A 138 2.90 12.28 16.70
CA THR A 138 3.80 12.46 15.57
C THR A 138 3.03 12.67 14.27
N ASP A 139 3.74 13.02 13.19
CA ASP A 139 3.14 13.17 11.85
C ASP A 139 2.98 11.82 11.12
N GLU A 140 3.56 10.73 11.64
CA GLU A 140 3.66 9.44 10.93
C GLU A 140 2.32 8.78 10.63
N PRO A 141 1.29 8.77 11.51
CA PRO A 141 0.04 8.06 11.27
C PRO A 141 -0.75 8.53 10.05
N TYR A 142 -0.66 9.81 9.71
CA TYR A 142 -1.68 10.52 8.93
C TYR A 142 -1.58 10.32 7.41
N ASP A 143 -0.47 9.79 6.91
CA ASP A 143 -0.29 9.46 5.48
C ASP A 143 -0.39 7.95 5.19
N LYS A 144 -0.79 7.13 6.18
CA LYS A 144 -0.76 5.67 6.11
C LYS A 144 -2.11 5.04 6.37
N ALA A 145 -2.48 4.06 5.54
CA ALA A 145 -3.63 3.21 5.79
C ALA A 145 -3.48 2.47 7.13
N GLY A 146 -4.54 2.45 7.95
CA GLY A 146 -4.50 1.86 9.28
C GLY A 146 -3.70 2.65 10.31
N ALA A 147 -3.31 3.89 10.00
CA ALA A 147 -2.59 4.80 10.87
C ALA A 147 -1.16 4.36 11.26
N TYR A 148 -0.51 3.42 10.58
CA TYR A 148 0.84 3.01 10.93
C TYR A 148 1.70 2.62 9.73
N GLY A 149 3.03 2.66 9.92
CA GLY A 149 4.03 2.15 8.99
C GLY A 149 4.98 1.17 9.67
N ILE A 150 5.20 -0.01 9.05
CA ILE A 150 6.07 -1.04 9.61
C ILE A 150 7.54 -0.59 9.73
N GLN A 151 7.98 0.36 8.89
CA GLN A 151 9.36 0.85 8.84
C GLN A 151 9.64 2.03 9.77
N GLY A 152 8.59 2.62 10.36
CA GLY A 152 8.70 3.84 11.13
C GLY A 152 8.60 3.65 12.65
N LEU A 153 8.06 4.65 13.31
CA LEU A 153 7.93 4.69 14.78
C LEU A 153 6.99 3.63 15.33
N ALA A 154 6.09 3.08 14.49
CA ALA A 154 5.22 1.96 14.87
C ALA A 154 5.92 0.59 14.79
N ALA A 155 7.16 0.50 14.32
CA ALA A 155 7.88 -0.78 14.23
C ALA A 155 7.88 -1.58 15.56
N PRO A 156 8.05 -0.97 16.75
CA PRO A 156 7.99 -1.69 18.02
C PRO A 156 6.62 -2.29 18.36
N PHE A 157 5.56 -1.84 17.72
CA PHE A 157 4.20 -2.34 17.98
C PHE A 157 3.95 -3.70 17.32
N ILE A 158 4.75 -4.07 16.32
CA ILE A 158 4.55 -5.26 15.49
C ILE A 158 5.24 -6.46 16.15
N LYS A 159 4.41 -7.45 16.50
CA LYS A 159 4.86 -8.70 17.10
C LYS A 159 5.30 -9.73 16.05
N LYS A 160 4.54 -9.81 14.94
CA LYS A 160 4.74 -10.81 13.89
C LYS A 160 4.08 -10.38 12.60
N ILE A 161 4.65 -10.78 11.48
CA ILE A 161 4.01 -10.79 10.17
C ILE A 161 3.93 -12.23 9.65
N ASP A 162 2.87 -12.51 8.88
CA ASP A 162 2.68 -13.77 8.17
C ASP A 162 2.33 -13.42 6.71
N GLY A 163 3.32 -13.55 5.83
CA GLY A 163 3.25 -13.14 4.43
C GLY A 163 4.45 -12.28 4.00
N ASP A 164 4.25 -11.43 3.00
CA ASP A 164 5.29 -10.60 2.40
C ASP A 164 5.46 -9.27 3.17
N TYR A 165 6.67 -9.03 3.69
CA TYR A 165 7.04 -7.78 4.34
C TYR A 165 6.88 -6.57 3.41
N TYR A 166 7.32 -6.68 2.16
CA TYR A 166 7.25 -5.57 1.19
C TYR A 166 5.81 -5.25 0.78
N ASN A 167 4.91 -6.24 0.85
CA ASN A 167 3.48 -5.99 0.75
C ASN A 167 3.00 -5.03 1.84
N VAL A 168 3.43 -5.24 3.09
CA VAL A 168 3.08 -4.34 4.22
C VAL A 168 3.65 -2.95 4.02
N VAL A 169 4.86 -2.83 3.47
CA VAL A 169 5.46 -1.53 3.12
C VAL A 169 4.67 -0.83 2.00
N GLY A 170 4.08 -1.59 1.07
CA GLY A 170 3.18 -1.08 0.03
C GLY A 170 3.51 -1.47 -1.41
N LEU A 171 4.47 -2.38 -1.63
CA LEU A 171 4.78 -2.93 -2.96
C LEU A 171 5.42 -4.32 -2.83
N PRO A 172 4.68 -5.42 -3.10
CA PRO A 172 5.20 -6.79 -3.01
C PRO A 172 6.19 -7.07 -4.13
N ILE A 173 7.44 -6.63 -3.91
CA ILE A 173 8.49 -6.58 -4.94
C ILE A 173 8.85 -7.95 -5.48
N GLY A 174 8.86 -8.99 -4.64
CA GLY A 174 9.17 -10.34 -5.09
C GLY A 174 8.23 -10.81 -6.19
N ARG A 175 6.91 -10.66 -5.97
CA ARG A 175 5.89 -11.02 -6.96
C ARG A 175 5.90 -10.08 -8.18
N LEU A 176 6.07 -8.78 -7.96
CA LEU A 176 6.19 -7.80 -9.04
C LEU A 176 7.33 -8.18 -10.01
N MET A 177 8.50 -8.57 -9.49
CA MET A 177 9.63 -9.00 -10.32
C MET A 177 9.33 -10.23 -11.16
N GLN A 178 8.52 -11.19 -10.67
CA GLN A 178 8.11 -12.34 -11.47
C GLN A 178 7.15 -11.95 -12.59
N VAL A 179 6.24 -11.02 -12.32
CA VAL A 179 5.29 -10.50 -13.32
C VAL A 179 6.03 -9.71 -14.40
N LEU A 180 6.97 -8.82 -14.02
CA LEU A 180 7.74 -8.01 -14.98
C LEU A 180 8.57 -8.83 -15.98
N LYS A 181 8.96 -10.06 -15.63
CA LYS A 181 9.64 -10.97 -16.60
C LYS A 181 8.79 -11.35 -17.81
N GLN A 182 7.49 -11.12 -17.73
CA GLN A 182 6.55 -11.47 -18.78
C GLN A 182 6.24 -10.28 -19.70
N PHE A 183 6.72 -9.08 -19.37
CA PHE A 183 6.54 -7.83 -20.11
C PHE A 183 7.80 -7.41 -20.84
#